data_4b7fd5cc196a78909ce7fb8aa23fb23c
#
_entry.id   4b7fd5cc196a78909ce7fb8aa23fb23c
#
_cell.length_a   1.000
_cell.length_b   1.000
_cell.length_c   1.000
_cell.angle_alpha   90.00
_cell.angle_beta   90.00
_cell.angle_gamma   90.00
#
_symmetry.space_group_name_H-M   'P 1'
#
loop_
_entity.id
_entity.type
_entity.pdbx_description
1 polymer ?
#
loop_
_entity_poly.entity_id
_entity_poly.type
_entity_poly.pdbx_seq_one_letter_code
_entity_poly.pdbx_strand_id
1 'polypeptide(L)'
;IHPVVRDLLAHASAAVRQKALVILNAAGDLEVRPQVDALLQDEDIGVRTEALLYLAHHAHIDPLQRIRELGDFPNFSVQSAMVTYLASPGKTQSLVTALTILDTMVHQDGVDAHETRLEAARLIAVLPDHFDDQLAQLLQDEDDEVMRQALRTVGLLEKRQFLPQVLEHMRDQDLASEAIETLGTFGDSIVDSLLAHLQDKSLSIEIRREIPRALLSINTVLAEGALSACLLQADAILRMEVITSLNGLHQK
;
A
#
# COMPACT_ATOMS: atom_id res chain seq x y z
N ILE A 1 29.59 15.13 -7.74
CA ILE A 1 29.25 13.92 -6.96
C ILE A 1 30.39 12.91 -7.10
N HIS A 2 30.57 12.05 -6.09
CA HIS A 2 31.61 11.02 -6.12
C HIS A 2 31.37 10.05 -7.29
N PRO A 3 32.37 9.75 -8.15
CA PRO A 3 32.20 8.90 -9.34
C PRO A 3 31.51 7.55 -9.05
N VAL A 4 31.77 6.98 -7.87
CA VAL A 4 31.17 5.69 -7.43
C VAL A 4 29.62 5.71 -7.49
N VAL A 5 28.97 6.86 -7.23
CA VAL A 5 27.48 6.91 -7.28
C VAL A 5 26.99 6.78 -8.72
N ARG A 6 27.76 7.30 -9.69
CA ARG A 6 27.44 7.16 -11.13
C ARG A 6 27.58 5.72 -11.60
N ASP A 7 28.60 5.01 -11.10
CA ASP A 7 28.83 3.60 -11.46
C ASP A 7 27.70 2.69 -10.94
N LEU A 8 27.02 3.10 -9.86
CA LEU A 8 25.88 2.35 -9.30
C LEU A 8 24.64 2.34 -10.23
N LEU A 9 24.58 3.21 -11.24
CA LEU A 9 23.50 3.15 -12.25
C LEU A 9 23.53 1.86 -13.09
N ALA A 10 24.67 1.17 -13.15
CA ALA A 10 24.83 -0.12 -13.84
C ALA A 10 24.84 -1.32 -12.85
N HIS A 11 24.48 -1.12 -11.59
CA HIS A 11 24.51 -2.18 -10.59
C HIS A 11 23.46 -3.26 -10.87
N ALA A 12 23.78 -4.54 -10.58
CA ALA A 12 22.89 -5.67 -10.80
C ALA A 12 21.56 -5.58 -10.03
N SER A 13 21.57 -5.03 -8.81
CA SER A 13 20.37 -4.84 -7.99
C SER A 13 19.60 -3.57 -8.42
N ALA A 14 18.33 -3.73 -8.78
CA ALA A 14 17.42 -2.64 -9.11
C ALA A 14 17.29 -1.62 -7.96
N ALA A 15 17.20 -2.07 -6.72
CA ALA A 15 17.13 -1.19 -5.55
C ALA A 15 18.36 -0.28 -5.42
N VAL A 16 19.54 -0.75 -5.82
CA VAL A 16 20.76 0.07 -5.81
C VAL A 16 20.72 1.08 -6.95
N ARG A 17 20.30 0.67 -8.16
CA ARG A 17 20.13 1.59 -9.30
C ARG A 17 19.14 2.70 -8.98
N GLN A 18 17.98 2.33 -8.40
CA GLN A 18 16.96 3.28 -7.98
C GLN A 18 17.49 4.30 -6.96
N LYS A 19 18.17 3.85 -5.90
CA LYS A 19 18.77 4.73 -4.90
C LYS A 19 19.86 5.65 -5.48
N ALA A 20 20.64 5.15 -6.42
CA ALA A 20 21.62 5.98 -7.13
C ALA A 20 20.94 7.10 -7.93
N LEU A 21 19.84 6.79 -8.65
CA LEU A 21 19.03 7.79 -9.37
C LEU A 21 18.48 8.87 -8.44
N VAL A 22 17.90 8.49 -7.29
CA VAL A 22 17.39 9.44 -6.28
C VAL A 22 18.50 10.39 -5.82
N ILE A 23 19.70 9.87 -5.51
CA ILE A 23 20.83 10.68 -5.07
C ILE A 23 21.30 11.63 -6.19
N LEU A 24 21.42 11.13 -7.42
CA LEU A 24 21.86 11.91 -8.58
C LEU A 24 20.84 12.98 -8.97
N ASN A 25 19.54 12.66 -8.83
CA ASN A 25 18.44 13.60 -9.02
C ASN A 25 18.50 14.75 -7.99
N ALA A 26 18.60 14.42 -6.71
CA ALA A 26 18.69 15.40 -5.62
C ALA A 26 19.94 16.29 -5.75
N ALA A 27 21.01 15.76 -6.30
CA ALA A 27 22.28 16.47 -6.47
C ALA A 27 22.38 17.29 -7.77
N GLY A 28 21.46 17.11 -8.71
CA GLY A 28 21.44 17.81 -10.00
C GLY A 28 22.65 17.49 -10.90
N ASP A 29 23.12 16.24 -10.87
CA ASP A 29 24.27 15.80 -11.68
C ASP A 29 23.86 15.56 -13.13
N LEU A 30 24.10 16.52 -14.00
CA LEU A 30 23.70 16.50 -15.42
C LEU A 30 24.56 15.61 -16.32
N GLU A 31 25.76 15.22 -15.86
CA GLU A 31 26.70 14.43 -16.67
C GLU A 31 26.22 12.98 -16.91
N VAL A 32 25.31 12.47 -16.05
CA VAL A 32 24.77 11.11 -16.14
C VAL A 32 23.54 11.01 -17.04
N ARG A 33 23.10 12.10 -17.65
CA ARG A 33 21.88 12.12 -18.48
C ARG A 33 21.78 10.99 -19.51
N PRO A 34 22.84 10.64 -20.28
CA PRO A 34 22.75 9.55 -21.25
C PRO A 34 22.51 8.19 -20.60
N GLN A 35 23.10 7.94 -19.43
CA GLN A 35 22.88 6.71 -18.68
C GLN A 35 21.47 6.64 -18.11
N VAL A 36 20.95 7.76 -17.61
CA VAL A 36 19.58 7.86 -17.10
C VAL A 36 18.55 7.66 -18.22
N ASP A 37 18.79 8.20 -19.41
CA ASP A 37 17.91 7.99 -20.57
C ASP A 37 17.83 6.50 -20.96
N ALA A 38 18.92 5.76 -20.86
CA ALA A 38 18.93 4.32 -21.07
C ALA A 38 18.14 3.53 -20.00
N LEU A 39 18.11 4.02 -18.76
CA LEU A 39 17.36 3.40 -17.65
C LEU A 39 15.83 3.57 -17.76
N LEU A 40 15.32 4.34 -18.70
CA LEU A 40 13.90 4.32 -19.07
C LEU A 40 13.43 2.97 -19.64
N GLN A 41 14.37 2.11 -20.04
CA GLN A 41 14.11 0.74 -20.52
C GLN A 41 14.51 -0.33 -19.50
N ASP A 42 14.77 0.06 -18.24
CA ASP A 42 15.15 -0.90 -17.19
C ASP A 42 14.00 -1.91 -16.95
N GLU A 43 14.34 -3.13 -16.58
CA GLU A 43 13.37 -4.17 -16.24
C GLU A 43 12.54 -3.80 -15.00
N ASP A 44 13.14 -3.07 -14.06
CA ASP A 44 12.51 -2.65 -12.82
C ASP A 44 11.80 -1.31 -12.96
N ILE A 45 10.55 -1.30 -12.52
CA ILE A 45 9.67 -0.14 -12.55
C ILE A 45 10.18 1.05 -11.74
N GLY A 46 10.63 0.81 -10.51
CA GLY A 46 11.12 1.87 -9.65
C GLY A 46 12.32 2.58 -10.28
N VAL A 47 13.18 1.84 -10.99
CA VAL A 47 14.28 2.41 -11.74
C VAL A 47 13.79 3.27 -12.90
N ARG A 48 12.83 2.78 -13.70
CA ARG A 48 12.23 3.57 -14.80
C ARG A 48 11.57 4.84 -14.31
N THR A 49 10.82 4.75 -13.20
CA THR A 49 10.14 5.90 -12.59
C THR A 49 11.14 6.97 -12.14
N GLU A 50 12.19 6.57 -11.42
CA GLU A 50 13.23 7.51 -10.97
C GLU A 50 14.03 8.12 -12.14
N ALA A 51 14.28 7.35 -13.18
CA ALA A 51 14.90 7.87 -14.41
C ALA A 51 14.02 8.93 -15.07
N LEU A 52 12.71 8.70 -15.16
CA LEU A 52 11.76 9.67 -15.70
C LEU A 52 11.70 10.95 -14.85
N LEU A 53 11.66 10.81 -13.51
CA LEU A 53 11.66 11.95 -12.59
C LEU A 53 12.95 12.78 -12.74
N TYR A 54 14.11 12.13 -12.84
CA TYR A 54 15.37 12.82 -13.09
C TYR A 54 15.32 13.61 -14.41
N LEU A 55 14.88 13.00 -15.51
CA LEU A 55 14.79 13.67 -16.81
C LEU A 55 13.79 14.82 -16.81
N ALA A 56 12.67 14.67 -16.11
CA ALA A 56 11.67 15.73 -15.94
C ALA A 56 12.25 16.96 -15.21
N HIS A 57 13.02 16.72 -14.14
CA HIS A 57 13.57 17.78 -13.33
C HIS A 57 14.75 18.51 -14.00
N HIS A 58 15.63 17.77 -14.68
CA HIS A 58 16.93 18.31 -15.10
C HIS A 58 17.09 18.47 -16.61
N ALA A 59 16.35 17.71 -17.41
CA ALA A 59 16.46 17.77 -18.86
C ALA A 59 15.38 18.62 -19.53
N HIS A 60 14.45 19.20 -18.77
CA HIS A 60 13.28 19.92 -19.28
C HIS A 60 12.48 19.12 -20.31
N ILE A 61 12.51 17.79 -20.21
CA ILE A 61 11.72 16.89 -21.02
C ILE A 61 10.31 16.92 -20.46
N ASP A 62 9.30 17.05 -21.32
CA ASP A 62 7.92 16.76 -20.93
C ASP A 62 7.79 15.24 -20.69
N PRO A 63 7.64 14.78 -19.43
CA PRO A 63 7.59 13.37 -19.15
C PRO A 63 6.35 12.70 -19.73
N LEU A 64 5.24 13.42 -19.90
CA LEU A 64 4.04 12.88 -20.52
C LEU A 64 4.27 12.61 -22.02
N GLN A 65 4.98 13.50 -22.70
CA GLN A 65 5.39 13.29 -24.08
C GLN A 65 6.33 12.09 -24.17
N ARG A 66 7.34 12.02 -23.28
CA ARG A 66 8.33 10.94 -23.28
C ARG A 66 7.71 9.57 -23.02
N ILE A 67 6.75 9.48 -22.06
CA ILE A 67 6.01 8.26 -21.79
C ILE A 67 5.24 7.80 -23.03
N ARG A 68 4.56 8.71 -23.74
CA ARG A 68 3.85 8.38 -24.98
C ARG A 68 4.76 7.88 -26.10
N GLU A 69 5.97 8.42 -26.19
CA GLU A 69 6.99 8.00 -27.16
C GLU A 69 7.56 6.62 -26.87
N LEU A 70 7.66 6.24 -25.60
CA LEU A 70 8.18 4.95 -25.16
C LEU A 70 7.18 3.80 -25.35
N GLY A 71 5.88 4.10 -25.43
CA GLY A 71 4.82 3.10 -25.58
C GLY A 71 4.58 2.30 -24.29
N ASP A 72 3.82 1.22 -24.39
CA ASP A 72 3.55 0.33 -23.27
C ASP A 72 4.81 -0.48 -22.91
N PHE A 73 5.11 -0.51 -21.62
CA PHE A 73 6.18 -1.35 -21.09
C PHE A 73 5.59 -2.70 -20.67
N PRO A 74 6.21 -3.83 -21.06
CA PRO A 74 5.83 -5.09 -20.46
C PRO A 74 6.10 -5.04 -18.94
N ASN A 75 5.14 -5.48 -18.16
CA ASN A 75 5.16 -5.56 -16.69
C ASN A 75 5.13 -4.22 -15.93
N PHE A 76 4.86 -3.10 -16.60
CA PHE A 76 4.61 -1.84 -15.91
C PHE A 76 3.84 -0.90 -16.81
N SER A 77 2.69 -0.52 -16.34
CA SER A 77 1.87 0.40 -17.09
C SER A 77 2.52 1.78 -17.13
N VAL A 78 2.52 2.36 -18.31
CA VAL A 78 2.81 3.78 -18.51
C VAL A 78 1.95 4.62 -17.56
N GLN A 79 0.77 4.13 -17.20
CA GLN A 79 -0.16 4.75 -16.25
C GLN A 79 0.46 4.94 -14.87
N SER A 80 1.11 3.92 -14.27
CA SER A 80 1.75 4.05 -12.96
C SER A 80 2.89 5.06 -12.95
N ALA A 81 3.72 5.09 -14.02
CA ALA A 81 4.76 6.11 -14.16
C ALA A 81 4.17 7.52 -14.26
N MET A 82 3.09 7.68 -15.03
CA MET A 82 2.37 8.96 -15.14
C MET A 82 1.80 9.40 -13.80
N VAL A 83 1.11 8.50 -13.08
CA VAL A 83 0.55 8.80 -11.75
C VAL A 83 1.63 9.22 -10.78
N THR A 84 2.71 8.46 -10.68
CA THR A 84 3.85 8.77 -9.79
C THR A 84 4.44 10.14 -10.09
N TYR A 85 4.67 10.45 -11.38
CA TYR A 85 5.19 11.74 -11.78
C TYR A 85 4.24 12.89 -11.47
N LEU A 86 2.96 12.73 -11.82
CA LEU A 86 1.95 13.78 -11.65
C LEU A 86 1.59 14.03 -10.19
N ALA A 87 1.70 12.99 -9.32
CA ALA A 87 1.49 13.09 -7.89
C ALA A 87 2.70 13.65 -7.12
N SER A 88 3.83 13.86 -7.79
CA SER A 88 5.04 14.39 -7.13
C SER A 88 4.81 15.79 -6.55
N PRO A 89 5.43 16.11 -5.39
CA PRO A 89 5.26 17.39 -4.72
C PRO A 89 5.56 18.60 -5.63
N GLY A 90 4.76 19.65 -5.52
CA GLY A 90 4.94 20.91 -6.28
C GLY A 90 4.17 20.98 -7.61
N LYS A 91 3.38 19.95 -7.95
CA LYS A 91 2.60 19.89 -9.19
C LYS A 91 1.09 19.75 -8.95
N THR A 92 0.50 20.71 -8.26
CA THR A 92 -0.93 20.68 -7.87
C THR A 92 -1.91 20.52 -9.04
N GLN A 93 -1.62 21.09 -10.20
CA GLN A 93 -2.46 20.90 -11.40
C GLN A 93 -2.36 19.49 -12.00
N SER A 94 -1.31 18.78 -11.68
CA SER A 94 -1.07 17.41 -12.15
C SER A 94 -1.77 16.37 -11.29
N LEU A 95 -2.13 16.69 -10.04
CA LEU A 95 -2.81 15.77 -9.14
C LEU A 95 -4.18 15.33 -9.68
N VAL A 96 -4.96 16.23 -10.26
CA VAL A 96 -6.26 15.89 -10.88
C VAL A 96 -6.08 14.88 -12.01
N THR A 97 -5.04 15.05 -12.83
CA THR A 97 -4.74 14.09 -13.91
C THR A 97 -4.26 12.76 -13.33
N ALA A 98 -3.44 12.77 -12.27
CA ALA A 98 -3.02 11.56 -11.58
C ALA A 98 -4.21 10.77 -11.02
N LEU A 99 -5.15 11.47 -10.36
CA LEU A 99 -6.40 10.89 -9.86
C LEU A 99 -7.21 10.26 -11.00
N THR A 100 -7.36 10.94 -12.13
CA THR A 100 -8.13 10.42 -13.29
C THR A 100 -7.48 9.15 -13.85
N ILE A 101 -6.16 9.09 -13.94
CA ILE A 101 -5.45 7.92 -14.46
C ILE A 101 -5.59 6.76 -13.47
N LEU A 102 -5.35 7.00 -12.19
CA LEU A 102 -5.48 5.97 -11.15
C LEU A 102 -6.91 5.45 -11.06
N ASP A 103 -7.90 6.32 -11.18
CA ASP A 103 -9.31 5.96 -11.22
C ASP A 103 -9.62 5.04 -12.41
N THR A 104 -9.03 5.33 -13.58
CA THR A 104 -9.13 4.45 -14.74
C THR A 104 -8.50 3.08 -14.48
N MET A 105 -7.35 3.01 -13.78
CA MET A 105 -6.70 1.75 -13.42
C MET A 105 -7.57 0.92 -12.47
N VAL A 106 -8.17 1.55 -11.48
CA VAL A 106 -9.04 0.92 -10.46
C VAL A 106 -10.31 0.35 -11.09
N HIS A 107 -10.87 1.02 -12.09
CA HIS A 107 -12.10 0.59 -12.76
C HIS A 107 -11.87 -0.18 -14.08
N GLN A 108 -10.65 -0.61 -14.33
CA GLN A 108 -10.37 -1.33 -15.57
C GLN A 108 -11.06 -2.70 -15.58
N ASP A 109 -11.73 -3.00 -16.70
CA ASP A 109 -12.37 -4.28 -16.97
C ASP A 109 -11.63 -5.02 -18.10
N GLY A 110 -11.71 -6.35 -18.11
CA GLY A 110 -11.18 -7.18 -19.19
C GLY A 110 -10.02 -8.08 -18.79
N VAL A 111 -9.29 -8.60 -19.76
CA VAL A 111 -8.31 -9.69 -19.58
C VAL A 111 -7.14 -9.31 -18.66
N ASP A 112 -6.67 -8.06 -18.74
CA ASP A 112 -5.53 -7.57 -17.94
C ASP A 112 -5.97 -6.71 -16.74
N ALA A 113 -7.27 -6.67 -16.46
CA ALA A 113 -7.86 -5.82 -15.44
C ALA A 113 -7.34 -6.14 -14.03
N HIS A 114 -7.20 -7.42 -13.70
CA HIS A 114 -6.65 -7.90 -12.43
C HIS A 114 -5.25 -7.30 -12.17
N GLU A 115 -4.32 -7.47 -13.09
CA GLU A 115 -2.94 -6.98 -12.98
C GLU A 115 -2.91 -5.45 -12.78
N THR A 116 -3.74 -4.72 -13.53
CA THR A 116 -3.81 -3.25 -13.46
C THR A 116 -4.38 -2.78 -12.12
N ARG A 117 -5.44 -3.41 -11.60
CA ARG A 117 -6.02 -3.06 -10.30
C ARG A 117 -5.07 -3.43 -9.16
N LEU A 118 -4.38 -4.57 -9.24
CA LEU A 118 -3.35 -4.98 -8.29
C LEU A 118 -2.18 -3.99 -8.28
N GLU A 119 -1.75 -3.53 -9.46
CA GLU A 119 -0.71 -2.50 -9.59
C GLU A 119 -1.18 -1.17 -8.97
N ALA A 120 -2.42 -0.76 -9.18
CA ALA A 120 -2.99 0.44 -8.54
C ALA A 120 -2.94 0.34 -7.01
N ALA A 121 -3.31 -0.81 -6.44
CA ALA A 121 -3.25 -1.04 -5.00
C ALA A 121 -1.82 -0.90 -4.43
N ARG A 122 -0.82 -1.41 -5.15
CA ARG A 122 0.60 -1.28 -4.78
C ARG A 122 1.11 0.15 -4.93
N LEU A 123 0.67 0.83 -5.99
CA LEU A 123 1.09 2.19 -6.30
C LEU A 123 0.63 3.18 -5.22
N ILE A 124 -0.60 3.06 -4.72
CA ILE A 124 -1.15 3.92 -3.67
C ILE A 124 -0.26 3.88 -2.41
N ALA A 125 0.36 2.74 -2.09
CA ALA A 125 1.24 2.61 -0.92
C ALA A 125 2.47 3.54 -0.95
N VAL A 126 2.89 4.00 -2.12
CA VAL A 126 4.08 4.85 -2.30
C VAL A 126 3.76 6.28 -2.74
N LEU A 127 2.49 6.58 -2.99
CA LEU A 127 2.03 7.90 -3.40
C LEU A 127 1.75 8.81 -2.20
N PRO A 128 1.73 10.15 -2.40
CA PRO A 128 1.22 11.09 -1.40
C PRO A 128 -0.22 10.78 -1.00
N ASP A 129 -0.62 11.26 0.17
CA ASP A 129 -1.89 10.98 0.84
C ASP A 129 -3.12 11.68 0.20
N HIS A 130 -3.50 11.25 -1.01
CA HIS A 130 -4.61 11.86 -1.77
C HIS A 130 -5.51 10.84 -2.52
N PHE A 131 -5.36 9.52 -2.23
CA PHE A 131 -5.98 8.47 -3.03
C PHE A 131 -6.89 7.54 -2.21
N ASP A 132 -7.53 8.08 -1.17
CA ASP A 132 -8.38 7.31 -0.25
C ASP A 132 -9.62 6.74 -0.93
N ASP A 133 -10.23 7.46 -1.88
CA ASP A 133 -11.41 6.98 -2.61
C ASP A 133 -11.06 5.76 -3.48
N GLN A 134 -9.92 5.79 -4.16
CA GLN A 134 -9.43 4.67 -4.97
C GLN A 134 -9.08 3.47 -4.09
N LEU A 135 -8.47 3.70 -2.94
CA LEU A 135 -8.16 2.63 -1.98
C LEU A 135 -9.44 2.00 -1.41
N ALA A 136 -10.47 2.83 -1.12
CA ALA A 136 -11.78 2.35 -0.67
C ALA A 136 -12.45 1.43 -1.70
N GLN A 137 -12.30 1.71 -2.99
CA GLN A 137 -12.82 0.88 -4.07
C GLN A 137 -12.07 -0.43 -4.19
N LEU A 138 -10.73 -0.40 -4.13
CA LEU A 138 -9.90 -1.62 -4.17
C LEU A 138 -10.13 -2.54 -2.97
N LEU A 139 -10.55 -2.01 -1.81
CA LEU A 139 -11.01 -2.82 -0.67
C LEU A 139 -12.35 -3.54 -0.94
N GLN A 140 -13.07 -3.18 -2.01
CA GLN A 140 -14.33 -3.79 -2.40
C GLN A 140 -14.23 -4.47 -3.78
N ASP A 141 -13.01 -4.75 -4.23
CA ASP A 141 -12.77 -5.43 -5.51
C ASP A 141 -13.38 -6.85 -5.50
N GLU A 142 -13.69 -7.37 -6.68
CA GLU A 142 -14.17 -8.74 -6.84
C GLU A 142 -13.06 -9.80 -6.73
N ASP A 143 -11.78 -9.36 -6.77
CA ASP A 143 -10.61 -10.22 -6.76
C ASP A 143 -9.92 -10.17 -5.38
N ASP A 144 -9.78 -11.33 -4.75
CA ASP A 144 -9.18 -11.47 -3.41
C ASP A 144 -7.72 -11.01 -3.34
N GLU A 145 -6.96 -11.13 -4.43
CA GLU A 145 -5.56 -10.70 -4.44
C GLU A 145 -5.45 -9.16 -4.46
N VAL A 146 -6.35 -8.51 -5.19
CA VAL A 146 -6.47 -7.05 -5.20
C VAL A 146 -6.89 -6.54 -3.82
N MET A 147 -7.95 -7.15 -3.22
CA MET A 147 -8.40 -6.80 -1.87
C MET A 147 -7.31 -7.03 -0.82
N ARG A 148 -6.59 -8.15 -0.90
CA ARG A 148 -5.45 -8.45 -0.01
C ARG A 148 -4.36 -7.39 -0.10
N GLN A 149 -4.02 -6.97 -1.33
CA GLN A 149 -3.04 -5.90 -1.52
C GLN A 149 -3.55 -4.55 -1.02
N ALA A 150 -4.84 -4.24 -1.20
CA ALA A 150 -5.45 -3.03 -0.65
C ALA A 150 -5.41 -3.02 0.88
N LEU A 151 -5.70 -4.14 1.54
CA LEU A 151 -5.57 -4.30 3.00
C LEU A 151 -4.13 -4.02 3.47
N ARG A 152 -3.12 -4.58 2.78
CA ARG A 152 -1.69 -4.28 3.07
C ARG A 152 -1.39 -2.80 2.94
N THR A 153 -1.90 -2.18 1.89
CA THR A 153 -1.71 -0.74 1.66
C THR A 153 -2.34 0.10 2.77
N VAL A 154 -3.54 -0.26 3.23
CA VAL A 154 -4.19 0.38 4.39
C VAL A 154 -3.31 0.27 5.64
N GLY A 155 -2.73 -0.91 5.90
CA GLY A 155 -1.84 -1.14 7.03
C GLY A 155 -0.54 -0.34 6.93
N LEU A 156 0.12 -0.35 5.77
CA LEU A 156 1.36 0.39 5.51
C LEU A 156 1.21 1.90 5.67
N LEU A 157 0.05 2.44 5.28
CA LEU A 157 -0.25 3.87 5.38
C LEU A 157 -0.94 4.24 6.70
N GLU A 158 -1.17 3.29 7.60
CA GLU A 158 -1.89 3.47 8.87
C GLU A 158 -3.24 4.20 8.74
N LYS A 159 -4.01 3.88 7.66
CA LYS A 159 -5.26 4.53 7.30
C LYS A 159 -6.43 4.04 8.17
N ARG A 160 -6.50 4.49 9.42
CA ARG A 160 -7.50 4.07 10.42
C ARG A 160 -8.95 4.37 10.04
N GLN A 161 -9.19 5.31 9.13
CA GLN A 161 -10.53 5.58 8.61
C GLN A 161 -11.15 4.36 7.90
N PHE A 162 -10.33 3.42 7.43
CA PHE A 162 -10.78 2.17 6.81
C PHE A 162 -11.07 1.04 7.83
N LEU A 163 -10.98 1.31 9.13
CA LEU A 163 -11.24 0.30 10.17
C LEU A 163 -12.57 -0.46 9.94
N PRO A 164 -13.70 0.19 9.60
CA PRO A 164 -14.94 -0.55 9.36
C PRO A 164 -14.85 -1.53 8.19
N GLN A 165 -14.22 -1.13 7.08
CA GLN A 165 -14.03 -2.00 5.91
C GLN A 165 -13.09 -3.16 6.23
N VAL A 166 -11.97 -2.91 6.93
CA VAL A 166 -11.04 -3.97 7.36
C VAL A 166 -11.74 -4.98 8.27
N LEU A 167 -12.60 -4.54 9.18
CA LEU A 167 -13.39 -5.43 10.04
C LEU A 167 -14.34 -6.33 9.24
N GLU A 168 -14.97 -5.81 8.18
CA GLU A 168 -15.86 -6.62 7.32
C GLU A 168 -15.09 -7.76 6.63
N HIS A 169 -13.84 -7.54 6.20
CA HIS A 169 -13.02 -8.57 5.58
C HIS A 169 -12.61 -9.71 6.53
N MET A 170 -12.74 -9.53 7.85
CA MET A 170 -12.55 -10.64 8.80
C MET A 170 -13.61 -11.75 8.69
N ARG A 171 -14.71 -11.51 7.99
CA ARG A 171 -15.75 -12.53 7.72
C ARG A 171 -15.34 -13.51 6.63
N ASP A 172 -14.46 -13.08 5.74
CA ASP A 172 -13.98 -13.88 4.62
C ASP A 172 -12.78 -14.74 5.06
N GLN A 173 -12.86 -16.05 4.84
CA GLN A 173 -11.81 -16.98 5.24
C GLN A 173 -10.47 -16.73 4.54
N ASP A 174 -10.51 -16.26 3.29
CA ASP A 174 -9.34 -16.01 2.46
C ASP A 174 -8.67 -14.67 2.78
N LEU A 175 -9.43 -13.70 3.34
CA LEU A 175 -8.96 -12.36 3.67
C LEU A 175 -8.76 -12.12 5.18
N ALA A 176 -9.36 -12.96 6.04
CA ALA A 176 -9.36 -12.75 7.49
C ALA A 176 -7.95 -12.59 8.08
N SER A 177 -7.00 -13.39 7.62
CA SER A 177 -5.62 -13.31 8.11
C SER A 177 -4.97 -11.97 7.77
N GLU A 178 -5.14 -11.49 6.54
CA GLU A 178 -4.59 -10.22 6.09
C GLU A 178 -5.27 -9.02 6.80
N ALA A 179 -6.60 -9.09 6.99
CA ALA A 179 -7.34 -8.09 7.75
C ALA A 179 -6.83 -7.99 9.20
N ILE A 180 -6.60 -9.12 9.86
CA ILE A 180 -6.05 -9.18 11.23
C ILE A 180 -4.63 -8.60 11.27
N GLU A 181 -3.77 -8.92 10.31
CA GLU A 181 -2.43 -8.33 10.22
C GLU A 181 -2.48 -6.83 10.02
N THR A 182 -3.35 -6.36 9.13
CA THR A 182 -3.61 -4.93 8.90
C THR A 182 -4.05 -4.22 10.18
N LEU A 183 -4.97 -4.80 10.97
CA LEU A 183 -5.37 -4.25 12.25
C LEU A 183 -4.21 -4.21 13.25
N GLY A 184 -3.33 -5.22 13.22
CA GLY A 184 -2.12 -5.27 14.03
C GLY A 184 -1.19 -4.06 13.80
N THR A 185 -1.09 -3.56 12.56
CA THR A 185 -0.23 -2.40 12.23
C THR A 185 -0.70 -1.10 12.89
N PHE A 186 -1.99 -0.96 13.19
CA PHE A 186 -2.51 0.24 13.85
C PHE A 186 -2.17 0.34 15.34
N GLY A 187 -1.68 -0.74 15.93
CA GLY A 187 -1.22 -0.79 17.33
C GLY A 187 -2.29 -0.38 18.34
N ASP A 188 -1.86 0.21 19.44
CA ASP A 188 -2.72 0.61 20.58
C ASP A 188 -3.85 1.57 20.21
N SER A 189 -3.69 2.30 19.13
CA SER A 189 -4.63 3.36 18.74
C SER A 189 -6.05 2.89 18.42
N ILE A 190 -6.22 1.60 18.12
CA ILE A 190 -7.53 1.02 17.79
C ILE A 190 -8.07 0.07 18.85
N VAL A 191 -7.32 -0.18 19.96
CA VAL A 191 -7.71 -1.15 20.99
C VAL A 191 -9.09 -0.83 21.58
N ASP A 192 -9.34 0.42 21.96
CA ASP A 192 -10.64 0.84 22.49
C ASP A 192 -11.76 0.66 21.45
N SER A 193 -11.47 0.94 20.19
CA SER A 193 -12.42 0.76 19.09
C SER A 193 -12.74 -0.73 18.87
N LEU A 194 -11.73 -1.59 18.87
CA LEU A 194 -11.93 -3.04 18.77
C LEU A 194 -12.71 -3.59 19.94
N LEU A 195 -12.45 -3.10 21.15
CA LEU A 195 -13.20 -3.48 22.35
C LEU A 195 -14.68 -3.08 22.24
N ALA A 196 -14.96 -1.88 21.75
CA ALA A 196 -16.34 -1.42 21.50
C ALA A 196 -17.05 -2.32 20.46
N HIS A 197 -16.38 -2.66 19.35
CA HIS A 197 -16.92 -3.56 18.33
C HIS A 197 -17.13 -4.98 18.86
N LEU A 198 -16.26 -5.50 19.72
CA LEU A 198 -16.44 -6.81 20.35
C LEU A 198 -17.72 -6.86 21.20
N GLN A 199 -18.06 -5.76 21.86
CA GLN A 199 -19.24 -5.64 22.72
C GLN A 199 -20.52 -5.29 21.95
N ASP A 200 -20.40 -4.77 20.74
CA ASP A 200 -21.54 -4.38 19.91
C ASP A 200 -22.27 -5.61 19.35
N LYS A 201 -23.47 -5.85 19.91
CA LYS A 201 -24.34 -6.98 19.49
C LYS A 201 -25.00 -6.77 18.14
N SER A 202 -24.92 -5.58 17.55
CA SER A 202 -25.41 -5.32 16.19
C SER A 202 -24.44 -5.84 15.12
N LEU A 203 -23.16 -5.98 15.45
CA LEU A 203 -22.18 -6.62 14.59
C LEU A 203 -22.38 -8.14 14.53
N SER A 204 -22.07 -8.71 13.37
CA SER A 204 -22.15 -10.14 13.16
C SER A 204 -21.25 -10.91 14.13
N ILE A 205 -21.66 -12.10 14.53
CA ILE A 205 -20.87 -12.92 15.45
C ILE A 205 -19.56 -13.39 14.80
N GLU A 206 -19.54 -13.52 13.49
CA GLU A 206 -18.35 -13.90 12.72
C GLU A 206 -17.23 -12.85 12.90
N ILE A 207 -17.54 -11.57 12.72
CA ILE A 207 -16.58 -10.47 12.95
C ILE A 207 -16.14 -10.45 14.40
N ARG A 208 -17.11 -10.50 15.32
CA ARG A 208 -16.81 -10.40 16.75
C ARG A 208 -15.91 -11.53 17.27
N ARG A 209 -15.93 -12.71 16.66
CA ARG A 209 -15.05 -13.84 16.99
C ARG A 209 -13.59 -13.61 16.56
N GLU A 210 -13.37 -12.86 15.51
CA GLU A 210 -12.02 -12.58 15.02
C GLU A 210 -11.35 -11.39 15.74
N ILE A 211 -12.12 -10.51 16.40
CA ILE A 211 -11.57 -9.37 17.14
C ILE A 211 -10.53 -9.78 18.22
N PRO A 212 -10.71 -10.85 19.01
CA PRO A 212 -9.67 -11.31 19.93
C PRO A 212 -8.34 -11.64 19.23
N ARG A 213 -8.37 -12.19 18.02
CA ARG A 213 -7.18 -12.46 17.20
C ARG A 213 -6.52 -11.16 16.71
N ALA A 214 -7.32 -10.15 16.35
CA ALA A 214 -6.80 -8.83 16.00
C ALA A 214 -6.12 -8.16 17.20
N LEU A 215 -6.69 -8.24 18.39
CA LEU A 215 -6.06 -7.77 19.62
C LEU A 215 -4.76 -8.53 19.95
N LEU A 216 -4.73 -9.85 19.71
CA LEU A 216 -3.51 -10.66 19.81
C LEU A 216 -2.43 -10.20 18.81
N SER A 217 -2.80 -9.83 17.59
CA SER A 217 -1.88 -9.32 16.57
C SER A 217 -1.22 -8.01 16.98
N ILE A 218 -1.97 -7.12 17.65
CA ILE A 218 -1.43 -5.86 18.22
C ILE A 218 -0.34 -6.14 19.27
N ASN A 219 -0.50 -7.17 20.10
CA ASN A 219 0.51 -7.70 21.01
C ASN A 219 1.12 -6.65 21.98
N THR A 220 0.26 -5.88 22.64
CA THR A 220 0.65 -4.86 23.64
C THR A 220 -0.02 -5.10 24.98
N VAL A 221 0.51 -4.47 26.05
CA VAL A 221 -0.08 -4.53 27.39
C VAL A 221 -1.53 -3.99 27.39
N LEU A 222 -1.82 -2.99 26.56
CA LEU A 222 -3.18 -2.45 26.44
C LEU A 222 -4.13 -3.46 25.81
N ALA A 223 -3.70 -4.14 24.74
CA ALA A 223 -4.47 -5.18 24.08
C ALA A 223 -4.71 -6.39 25.02
N GLU A 224 -3.72 -6.80 25.81
CA GLU A 224 -3.85 -7.83 26.83
C GLU A 224 -4.87 -7.43 27.91
N GLY A 225 -4.81 -6.20 28.40
CA GLY A 225 -5.78 -5.65 29.35
C GLY A 225 -7.22 -5.67 28.79
N ALA A 226 -7.38 -5.27 27.53
CA ALA A 226 -8.67 -5.30 26.83
C ALA A 226 -9.24 -6.73 26.72
N LEU A 227 -8.42 -7.70 26.31
CA LEU A 227 -8.80 -9.11 26.24
C LEU A 227 -9.19 -9.65 27.63
N SER A 228 -8.42 -9.34 28.66
CA SER A 228 -8.69 -9.77 30.04
C SER A 228 -10.02 -9.22 30.57
N ALA A 229 -10.33 -7.96 30.26
CA ALA A 229 -11.62 -7.35 30.61
C ALA A 229 -12.82 -8.06 29.93
N CYS A 230 -12.62 -8.60 28.74
CA CYS A 230 -13.67 -9.30 27.98
C CYS A 230 -14.02 -10.68 28.54
N LEU A 231 -13.15 -11.32 29.30
CA LEU A 231 -13.40 -12.66 29.90
C LEU A 231 -14.69 -12.74 30.70
N LEU A 232 -15.02 -11.66 31.40
CA LEU A 232 -16.19 -11.60 32.29
C LEU A 232 -17.49 -11.24 31.56
N GLN A 233 -17.40 -10.62 30.40
CA GLN A 233 -18.54 -10.03 29.68
C GLN A 233 -18.95 -10.81 28.41
N ALA A 234 -18.05 -11.61 27.86
CA ALA A 234 -18.29 -12.34 26.62
C ALA A 234 -19.28 -13.49 26.80
N ASP A 235 -20.07 -13.75 25.78
CA ASP A 235 -20.80 -15.01 25.66
C ASP A 235 -19.84 -16.21 25.62
N ALA A 236 -20.37 -17.44 25.72
CA ALA A 236 -19.52 -18.64 25.83
C ALA A 236 -18.57 -18.84 24.62
N ILE A 237 -19.01 -18.44 23.43
CA ILE A 237 -18.22 -18.58 22.19
C ILE A 237 -17.10 -17.56 22.17
N LEU A 238 -17.41 -16.28 22.37
CA LEU A 238 -16.42 -15.22 22.43
C LEU A 238 -15.41 -15.42 23.56
N ARG A 239 -15.85 -15.99 24.69
CA ARG A 239 -14.96 -16.31 25.80
C ARG A 239 -13.89 -17.33 25.43
N MET A 240 -14.23 -18.33 24.62
CA MET A 240 -13.25 -19.29 24.12
C MET A 240 -12.19 -18.62 23.26
N GLU A 241 -12.58 -17.76 22.32
CA GLU A 241 -11.66 -17.03 21.46
C GLU A 241 -10.75 -16.07 22.26
N VAL A 242 -11.31 -15.38 23.27
CA VAL A 242 -10.54 -14.53 24.18
C VAL A 242 -9.49 -15.33 24.97
N ILE A 243 -9.87 -16.50 25.51
CA ILE A 243 -8.95 -17.38 26.25
C ILE A 243 -7.83 -17.88 25.33
N THR A 244 -8.17 -18.27 24.10
CA THR A 244 -7.19 -18.73 23.09
C THR A 244 -6.20 -17.65 22.76
N SER A 245 -6.68 -16.42 22.56
CA SER A 245 -5.82 -15.25 22.25
C SER A 245 -4.94 -14.87 23.43
N LEU A 246 -5.44 -14.86 24.67
CA LEU A 246 -4.63 -14.61 25.86
C LEU A 246 -3.54 -15.65 26.05
N ASN A 247 -3.84 -16.94 25.83
CA ASN A 247 -2.82 -17.98 25.88
C ASN A 247 -1.74 -17.79 24.80
N GLY A 248 -2.10 -17.27 23.63
CA GLY A 248 -1.16 -16.93 22.56
C GLY A 248 -0.20 -15.78 22.92
N LEU A 249 -0.65 -14.79 23.71
CA LEU A 249 0.20 -13.70 24.20
C LEU A 249 1.27 -14.20 25.19
N HIS A 250 0.94 -15.14 26.04
CA HIS A 250 1.87 -15.69 27.05
C HIS A 250 2.87 -16.70 26.50
N GLN A 251 2.73 -17.14 25.25
CA GLN A 251 3.64 -18.09 24.59
C GLN A 251 4.71 -17.43 23.73
N LYS A 252 4.66 -16.12 23.51
CA LYS A 252 5.65 -15.31 22.78
C LYS A 252 6.57 -14.59 23.75
#